data_afb2151dd4ecbedc2d6fa4b9781494a8
#
_entry.id   afb2151dd4ecbedc2d6fa4b9781494a8
#
_cell.length_a   1.000
_cell.length_b   1.000
_cell.length_c   1.000
_cell.angle_alpha   90.00
_cell.angle_beta   90.00
_cell.angle_gamma   90.00
#
_symmetry.space_group_name_H-M   'P 1'
#
loop_
_entity.id
_entity.type
_entity.pdbx_description
1 polymer ?
#
loop_
_entity_poly.entity_id
_entity_poly.type
_entity_poly.pdbx_seq_one_letter_code
_entity_poly.pdbx_strand_id
1 'polypeptide(L)'
;MKKNILISMPAIFMFFCLCAAVLAGDHGHKAPKKVGILLVAFGSSQPDAQVSFENIDKNTRAAFPGTPIHWAYTSHIIRKKLAKQGKHLDSPEVALAKMQDEGFTHVAVQSLHTIGGAEYHDLRRTVGAFKAMGGFQRILLGYPLLATQQDMQLAVAATLKTIPRDRQKSDAVVLMGHGTHHPSDAFYAALMWQLQLKDPNVFMGTVEGYPAADDIREILLQKKIKKAYLMPFMSVAGDHAKNDMAGDEDDSWKSI
;
A
#
# COMPACT_ATOMS: atom_id res chain seq x y z
N MET A 1 49.56 -75.11 43.22
CA MET A 1 48.42 -75.06 42.27
C MET A 1 48.11 -73.59 42.07
N LYS A 2 48.63 -72.94 41.02
CA LYS A 2 48.35 -71.52 40.66
C LYS A 2 47.46 -71.51 39.41
N LYS A 3 46.22 -71.04 39.54
CA LYS A 3 45.27 -70.87 38.42
C LYS A 3 45.57 -69.52 37.72
N ASN A 4 45.99 -69.63 36.48
CA ASN A 4 46.10 -68.44 35.61
C ASN A 4 44.71 -68.06 35.11
N ILE A 5 44.27 -66.90 35.43
CA ILE A 5 43.07 -66.29 34.88
C ILE A 5 43.48 -65.48 33.65
N LEU A 6 43.05 -65.95 32.48
CA LEU A 6 43.22 -65.19 31.22
C LEU A 6 42.10 -64.14 31.16
N ILE A 7 42.50 -62.85 31.22
CA ILE A 7 41.59 -61.73 31.01
C ILE A 7 41.62 -61.42 29.51
N SER A 8 40.51 -61.75 28.83
CA SER A 8 40.31 -61.33 27.44
C SER A 8 39.95 -59.85 27.40
N MET A 9 40.77 -59.01 26.79
CA MET A 9 40.46 -57.64 26.47
C MET A 9 39.46 -57.60 25.29
N PRO A 10 38.32 -56.86 25.41
CA PRO A 10 37.50 -56.60 24.25
C PRO A 10 38.16 -55.53 23.37
N ALA A 11 38.29 -55.82 22.09
CA ALA A 11 38.74 -54.89 21.07
C ALA A 11 37.76 -53.69 20.98
N ILE A 12 38.22 -52.52 21.40
CA ILE A 12 37.51 -51.28 21.18
C ILE A 12 37.67 -50.90 19.71
N PHE A 13 36.59 -51.12 18.94
CA PHE A 13 36.47 -50.66 17.56
C PHE A 13 36.32 -49.15 17.59
N MET A 14 37.39 -48.41 17.41
CA MET A 14 37.41 -46.95 17.32
C MET A 14 36.90 -46.58 15.94
N PHE A 15 35.60 -46.25 15.88
CA PHE A 15 34.93 -45.70 14.69
C PHE A 15 35.46 -44.27 14.50
N PHE A 16 36.47 -44.09 13.66
CA PHE A 16 36.90 -42.80 13.20
C PHE A 16 35.81 -42.23 12.27
N CYS A 17 34.88 -41.45 12.84
CA CYS A 17 33.95 -40.65 12.08
C CYS A 17 34.77 -39.55 11.38
N LEU A 18 35.18 -39.80 10.12
CA LEU A 18 35.72 -38.78 9.25
C LEU A 18 34.61 -37.77 8.99
N CYS A 19 34.48 -36.76 9.84
CA CYS A 19 33.73 -35.55 9.49
C CYS A 19 34.54 -34.87 8.38
N ALA A 20 34.26 -35.21 7.12
CA ALA A 20 34.60 -34.38 6.00
C ALA A 20 33.90 -33.04 6.24
N ALA A 21 34.63 -32.06 6.79
CA ALA A 21 34.23 -30.67 6.74
C ALA A 21 34.09 -30.34 5.26
N VAL A 22 32.87 -30.40 4.74
CA VAL A 22 32.52 -29.73 3.49
C VAL A 22 32.77 -28.26 3.80
N LEU A 23 33.99 -27.78 3.49
CA LEU A 23 34.22 -26.37 3.27
C LEU A 23 33.35 -26.00 2.08
N ALA A 24 32.07 -25.69 2.34
CA ALA A 24 31.24 -24.91 1.45
C ALA A 24 31.98 -23.57 1.33
N GLY A 25 32.89 -23.49 0.38
CA GLY A 25 33.50 -22.26 -0.02
C GLY A 25 32.34 -21.35 -0.41
N ASP A 26 32.07 -20.37 0.44
CA ASP A 26 31.25 -19.22 0.10
C ASP A 26 32.02 -18.47 -1.00
N HIS A 27 31.97 -19.02 -2.21
CA HIS A 27 32.25 -18.27 -3.41
C HIS A 27 31.10 -17.28 -3.54
N GLY A 28 31.28 -16.11 -2.93
CA GLY A 28 30.36 -14.99 -2.96
C GLY A 28 30.06 -14.48 -4.38
N HIS A 29 29.55 -15.36 -5.23
CA HIS A 29 28.85 -14.96 -6.44
C HIS A 29 27.53 -14.31 -5.99
N LYS A 30 27.60 -12.99 -5.77
CA LYS A 30 26.35 -12.22 -5.63
C LYS A 30 25.47 -12.60 -6.81
N ALA A 31 24.28 -13.13 -6.52
CA ALA A 31 23.30 -13.46 -7.55
C ALA A 31 23.18 -12.26 -8.52
N PRO A 32 23.05 -12.51 -9.83
CA PRO A 32 22.94 -11.43 -10.82
C PRO A 32 21.79 -10.50 -10.45
N LYS A 33 22.01 -9.20 -10.65
CA LYS A 33 21.04 -8.16 -10.27
C LYS A 33 19.74 -8.36 -11.03
N LYS A 34 18.67 -8.74 -10.32
CA LYS A 34 17.30 -8.80 -10.84
C LYS A 34 16.43 -7.80 -10.05
N VAL A 35 15.91 -6.80 -10.76
CA VAL A 35 15.13 -5.71 -10.18
C VAL A 35 13.66 -5.94 -10.44
N GLY A 36 12.79 -5.65 -9.46
CA GLY A 36 11.34 -5.67 -9.60
C GLY A 36 10.67 -4.57 -8.81
N ILE A 37 9.44 -4.24 -9.18
CA ILE A 37 8.57 -3.31 -8.49
C ILE A 37 7.37 -4.09 -7.94
N LEU A 38 7.04 -3.86 -6.67
CA LEU A 38 5.81 -4.33 -6.04
C LEU A 38 4.91 -3.13 -5.73
N LEU A 39 3.78 -3.03 -6.43
CA LEU A 39 2.74 -2.04 -6.17
C LEU A 39 1.80 -2.60 -5.11
N VAL A 40 1.58 -1.85 -4.03
CA VAL A 40 0.78 -2.29 -2.89
C VAL A 40 -0.36 -1.32 -2.64
N ALA A 41 -1.59 -1.78 -2.81
CA ALA A 41 -2.82 -1.04 -2.57
C ALA A 41 -3.66 -1.69 -1.47
N PHE A 42 -4.62 -0.96 -0.90
CA PHE A 42 -5.68 -1.56 -0.09
C PHE A 42 -6.47 -2.58 -0.94
N GLY A 43 -6.79 -2.20 -2.17
CA GLY A 43 -7.54 -2.98 -3.13
C GLY A 43 -8.98 -2.53 -3.26
N SER A 44 -9.66 -3.02 -4.31
CA SER A 44 -11.10 -2.87 -4.51
C SER A 44 -11.66 -4.09 -5.21
N SER A 45 -12.87 -4.50 -4.82
CA SER A 45 -13.62 -5.55 -5.53
C SER A 45 -14.64 -4.99 -6.53
N GLN A 46 -14.75 -3.67 -6.64
CA GLN A 46 -15.65 -3.01 -7.60
C GLN A 46 -15.04 -3.04 -9.01
N PRO A 47 -15.78 -3.51 -10.03
CA PRO A 47 -15.25 -3.58 -11.40
C PRO A 47 -14.81 -2.23 -11.94
N ASP A 48 -15.63 -1.18 -11.75
CA ASP A 48 -15.35 0.16 -12.26
C ASP A 48 -14.10 0.80 -11.63
N ALA A 49 -13.75 0.35 -10.43
CA ALA A 49 -12.57 0.81 -9.72
C ALA A 49 -11.24 0.25 -10.30
N GLN A 50 -11.32 -0.83 -11.09
CA GLN A 50 -10.12 -1.46 -11.67
C GLN A 50 -9.39 -0.55 -12.65
N VAL A 51 -10.10 0.36 -13.33
CA VAL A 51 -9.50 1.32 -14.26
C VAL A 51 -8.39 2.17 -13.61
N SER A 52 -8.53 2.49 -12.32
CA SER A 52 -7.50 3.24 -11.58
C SER A 52 -6.21 2.42 -11.44
N PHE A 53 -6.33 1.13 -11.12
CA PHE A 53 -5.17 0.24 -11.02
C PHE A 53 -4.53 -0.01 -12.37
N GLU A 54 -5.32 -0.19 -13.44
CA GLU A 54 -4.83 -0.34 -14.81
C GLU A 54 -4.05 0.89 -15.27
N ASN A 55 -4.54 2.10 -14.94
CA ASN A 55 -3.85 3.35 -15.25
C ASN A 55 -2.53 3.47 -14.47
N ILE A 56 -2.51 3.09 -13.19
CA ILE A 56 -1.28 3.08 -12.38
C ILE A 56 -0.30 2.07 -12.95
N ASP A 57 -0.73 0.86 -13.28
CA ASP A 57 0.11 -0.18 -13.88
C ASP A 57 0.72 0.30 -15.20
N LYS A 58 -0.12 0.82 -16.11
CA LYS A 58 0.30 1.38 -17.40
C LYS A 58 1.35 2.48 -17.25
N ASN A 59 1.11 3.43 -16.34
CA ASN A 59 2.02 4.54 -16.10
C ASN A 59 3.33 4.05 -15.49
N THR A 60 3.27 3.08 -14.56
CA THR A 60 4.46 2.49 -13.97
C THR A 60 5.29 1.75 -15.01
N ARG A 61 4.66 0.95 -15.89
CA ARG A 61 5.36 0.26 -16.99
C ARG A 61 5.99 1.24 -17.98
N ALA A 62 5.32 2.35 -18.24
CA ALA A 62 5.86 3.39 -19.12
C ALA A 62 7.08 4.10 -18.49
N ALA A 63 7.05 4.32 -17.16
CA ALA A 63 8.15 4.96 -16.43
C ALA A 63 9.35 4.02 -16.21
N PHE A 64 9.12 2.69 -16.13
CA PHE A 64 10.13 1.67 -15.88
C PHE A 64 10.08 0.53 -16.90
N PRO A 65 10.40 0.81 -18.17
CA PRO A 65 10.31 -0.17 -19.24
C PRO A 65 11.20 -1.39 -18.96
N GLY A 66 10.65 -2.58 -19.19
CA GLY A 66 11.36 -3.85 -18.98
C GLY A 66 11.50 -4.29 -17.51
N THR A 67 11.08 -3.48 -16.53
CA THR A 67 11.09 -3.87 -15.11
C THR A 67 9.83 -4.67 -14.79
N PRO A 68 9.93 -5.90 -14.26
CA PRO A 68 8.78 -6.66 -13.80
C PRO A 68 8.00 -5.93 -12.71
N ILE A 69 6.67 -5.88 -12.87
CA ILE A 69 5.76 -5.24 -11.92
C ILE A 69 4.84 -6.31 -11.34
N HIS A 70 4.82 -6.39 -10.02
CA HIS A 70 3.95 -7.24 -9.23
C HIS A 70 2.94 -6.39 -8.47
N TRP A 71 1.81 -7.00 -8.10
CA TRP A 71 0.75 -6.36 -7.33
C TRP A 71 0.45 -7.13 -6.06
N ALA A 72 0.15 -6.40 -5.00
CA ALA A 72 -0.38 -6.97 -3.76
C ALA A 72 -1.46 -6.07 -3.17
N TYR A 73 -2.46 -6.70 -2.52
CA TYR A 73 -3.51 -5.99 -1.80
C TYR A 73 -3.41 -6.25 -0.31
N THR A 74 -3.46 -5.19 0.51
CA THR A 74 -3.40 -5.32 1.96
C THR A 74 -4.71 -5.87 2.53
N SER A 75 -5.87 -5.44 2.00
CA SER A 75 -7.17 -5.86 2.51
C SER A 75 -7.44 -7.36 2.29
N HIS A 76 -7.44 -8.11 3.38
CA HIS A 76 -7.83 -9.52 3.37
C HIS A 76 -9.28 -9.73 2.88
N ILE A 77 -10.19 -8.82 3.25
CA ILE A 77 -11.60 -8.89 2.85
C ILE A 77 -11.73 -8.77 1.34
N ILE A 78 -11.05 -7.80 0.74
CA ILE A 78 -11.06 -7.57 -0.71
C ILE A 78 -10.45 -8.77 -1.44
N ARG A 79 -9.29 -9.26 -0.99
CA ARG A 79 -8.65 -10.45 -1.58
C ARG A 79 -9.58 -11.66 -1.54
N LYS A 80 -10.29 -11.87 -0.42
CA LYS A 80 -11.27 -12.96 -0.28
C LYS A 80 -12.48 -12.80 -1.22
N LYS A 81 -12.99 -11.55 -1.39
CA LYS A 81 -14.07 -11.26 -2.35
C LYS A 81 -13.64 -11.55 -3.78
N LEU A 82 -12.45 -11.11 -4.17
CA LEU A 82 -11.89 -11.33 -5.52
C LEU A 82 -11.60 -12.80 -5.79
N ALA A 83 -11.09 -13.55 -4.81
CA ALA A 83 -10.85 -14.98 -4.94
C ALA A 83 -12.14 -15.78 -5.24
N LYS A 84 -13.29 -15.38 -4.67
CA LYS A 84 -14.60 -15.96 -5.01
C LYS A 84 -15.03 -15.68 -6.47
N GLN A 85 -14.43 -14.66 -7.09
CA GLN A 85 -14.65 -14.30 -8.50
C GLN A 85 -13.57 -14.90 -9.42
N GLY A 86 -12.71 -15.79 -8.90
CA GLY A 86 -11.60 -16.40 -9.63
C GLY A 86 -10.35 -15.52 -9.78
N LYS A 87 -10.32 -14.35 -9.13
CA LYS A 87 -9.17 -13.42 -9.16
C LYS A 87 -8.36 -13.57 -7.87
N HIS A 88 -7.19 -14.17 -7.97
CA HIS A 88 -6.30 -14.39 -6.83
C HIS A 88 -5.24 -13.29 -6.75
N LEU A 89 -5.33 -12.43 -5.75
CA LEU A 89 -4.35 -11.40 -5.43
C LEU A 89 -3.59 -11.79 -4.17
N ASP A 90 -2.28 -11.56 -4.18
CA ASP A 90 -1.41 -11.83 -3.05
C ASP A 90 -1.51 -10.74 -1.97
N SER A 91 -1.20 -11.11 -0.73
CA SER A 91 -0.82 -10.12 0.28
C SER A 91 0.61 -9.63 0.04
N PRO A 92 1.03 -8.51 0.62
CA PRO A 92 2.42 -8.05 0.50
C PRO A 92 3.44 -9.10 0.90
N GLU A 93 3.17 -9.88 1.97
CA GLU A 93 4.03 -10.96 2.45
C GLU A 93 4.20 -12.06 1.41
N VAL A 94 3.08 -12.52 0.84
CA VAL A 94 3.08 -13.58 -0.17
C VAL A 94 3.77 -13.11 -1.46
N ALA A 95 3.48 -11.88 -1.89
CA ALA A 95 4.10 -11.32 -3.09
C ALA A 95 5.62 -11.19 -2.93
N LEU A 96 6.10 -10.69 -1.78
CA LEU A 96 7.54 -10.59 -1.51
C LEU A 96 8.21 -11.96 -1.42
N ALA A 97 7.57 -12.96 -0.79
CA ALA A 97 8.09 -14.32 -0.74
C ALA A 97 8.22 -14.93 -2.16
N LYS A 98 7.20 -14.77 -3.01
CA LYS A 98 7.25 -15.20 -4.40
C LYS A 98 8.35 -14.50 -5.19
N MET A 99 8.49 -13.18 -5.04
CA MET A 99 9.56 -12.43 -5.70
C MET A 99 10.95 -12.92 -5.26
N GLN A 100 11.10 -13.28 -3.96
CA GLN A 100 12.35 -13.86 -3.46
C GLN A 100 12.64 -15.22 -4.11
N ASP A 101 11.64 -16.10 -4.16
CA ASP A 101 11.73 -17.42 -4.78
C ASP A 101 12.02 -17.34 -6.29
N GLU A 102 11.46 -16.35 -6.97
CA GLU A 102 11.74 -16.02 -8.36
C GLU A 102 13.14 -15.43 -8.59
N GLY A 103 13.95 -15.22 -7.54
CA GLY A 103 15.32 -14.75 -7.61
C GLY A 103 15.48 -13.24 -7.77
N PHE A 104 14.47 -12.43 -7.43
CA PHE A 104 14.66 -10.98 -7.35
C PHE A 104 15.66 -10.63 -6.25
N THR A 105 16.61 -9.76 -6.58
CA THR A 105 17.65 -9.30 -5.64
C THR A 105 17.41 -7.87 -5.17
N HIS A 106 16.70 -7.07 -5.97
CA HIS A 106 16.39 -5.68 -5.68
C HIS A 106 14.90 -5.44 -5.90
N VAL A 107 14.21 -5.01 -4.85
CA VAL A 107 12.77 -4.76 -4.91
C VAL A 107 12.45 -3.34 -4.45
N ALA A 108 11.71 -2.61 -5.27
CA ALA A 108 11.07 -1.37 -4.87
C ALA A 108 9.60 -1.66 -4.55
N VAL A 109 9.22 -1.54 -3.28
CA VAL A 109 7.83 -1.65 -2.83
C VAL A 109 7.23 -0.26 -2.82
N GLN A 110 6.22 0.00 -3.66
CA GLN A 110 5.54 1.30 -3.70
C GLN A 110 4.17 1.18 -3.03
N SER A 111 4.00 1.92 -1.95
CA SER A 111 2.69 2.09 -1.31
C SER A 111 1.79 2.98 -2.18
N LEU A 112 0.57 2.52 -2.42
CA LEU A 112 -0.49 3.28 -3.09
C LEU A 112 -1.56 3.78 -2.08
N HIS A 113 -1.25 3.76 -0.79
CA HIS A 113 -2.11 4.34 0.24
C HIS A 113 -2.05 5.88 0.17
N THR A 114 -3.14 6.51 0.53
CA THR A 114 -3.22 7.99 0.53
C THR A 114 -2.42 8.58 1.68
N ILE A 115 -2.49 7.97 2.86
CA ILE A 115 -1.86 8.45 4.11
C ILE A 115 -1.04 7.34 4.78
N GLY A 116 -0.15 7.72 5.69
CA GLY A 116 0.65 6.80 6.51
C GLY A 116 -0.16 6.19 7.66
N GLY A 117 -1.29 5.55 7.36
CA GLY A 117 -2.17 4.91 8.32
C GLY A 117 -1.73 3.50 8.74
N ALA A 118 -2.63 2.76 9.40
CA ALA A 118 -2.36 1.41 9.91
C ALA A 118 -1.87 0.47 8.81
N GLU A 119 -2.52 0.46 7.65
CA GLU A 119 -2.16 -0.36 6.49
C GLU A 119 -0.72 -0.10 6.00
N TYR A 120 -0.31 1.17 5.97
CA TYR A 120 1.07 1.52 5.60
C TYR A 120 2.07 1.07 6.67
N HIS A 121 1.72 1.19 7.95
CA HIS A 121 2.58 0.74 9.03
C HIS A 121 2.76 -0.77 9.02
N ASP A 122 1.72 -1.54 8.67
CA ASP A 122 1.79 -2.98 8.50
C ASP A 122 2.71 -3.35 7.32
N LEU A 123 2.53 -2.68 6.18
CA LEU A 123 3.41 -2.83 5.04
C LEU A 123 4.87 -2.51 5.40
N ARG A 124 5.10 -1.46 6.18
CA ARG A 124 6.45 -1.09 6.65
C ARG A 124 7.07 -2.18 7.53
N ARG A 125 6.25 -2.81 8.42
CA ARG A 125 6.71 -3.94 9.24
C ARG A 125 7.08 -5.15 8.38
N THR A 126 6.25 -5.47 7.39
CA THR A 126 6.49 -6.54 6.44
C THR A 126 7.80 -6.33 5.67
N VAL A 127 7.99 -5.16 5.06
CA VAL A 127 9.22 -4.83 4.34
C VAL A 127 10.45 -4.85 5.27
N GLY A 128 10.29 -4.37 6.50
CA GLY A 128 11.32 -4.42 7.55
C GLY A 128 11.73 -5.85 7.90
N ALA A 129 10.78 -6.77 7.99
CA ALA A 129 11.04 -8.19 8.24
C ALA A 129 11.84 -8.83 7.10
N PHE A 130 11.46 -8.63 5.85
CA PHE A 130 12.21 -9.14 4.69
C PHE A 130 13.62 -8.54 4.61
N LYS A 131 13.78 -7.27 4.98
CA LYS A 131 15.10 -6.62 5.07
C LYS A 131 15.95 -7.26 6.16
N ALA A 132 15.38 -7.52 7.35
CA ALA A 132 16.08 -8.14 8.48
C ALA A 132 16.49 -9.59 8.20
N MET A 133 15.67 -10.35 7.48
CA MET A 133 15.97 -11.72 7.05
C MET A 133 17.04 -11.78 5.95
N GLY A 134 17.43 -10.66 5.36
CA GLY A 134 18.35 -10.67 4.21
C GLY A 134 17.72 -11.27 2.95
N GLY A 135 16.41 -11.26 2.82
CA GLY A 135 15.66 -11.86 1.72
C GLY A 135 15.96 -11.24 0.35
N PHE A 136 16.44 -9.99 0.34
CA PHE A 136 16.87 -9.27 -0.86
C PHE A 136 18.21 -8.56 -0.60
N GLN A 137 19.03 -8.39 -1.63
CA GLN A 137 20.24 -7.56 -1.52
C GLN A 137 19.86 -6.09 -1.24
N ARG A 138 18.72 -5.63 -1.79
CA ARG A 138 18.13 -4.31 -1.51
C ARG A 138 16.61 -4.36 -1.62
N ILE A 139 15.95 -3.91 -0.57
CA ILE A 139 14.51 -3.66 -0.57
C ILE A 139 14.26 -2.23 -0.09
N LEU A 140 13.44 -1.50 -0.83
CA LEU A 140 13.06 -0.11 -0.54
C LEU A 140 11.55 -0.04 -0.42
N LEU A 141 11.07 0.82 0.49
CA LEU A 141 9.65 1.14 0.63
C LEU A 141 9.42 2.60 0.24
N GLY A 142 8.58 2.83 -0.74
CA GLY A 142 8.06 4.14 -1.11
C GLY A 142 7.02 4.63 -0.10
N TYR A 143 6.97 5.94 0.07
CA TYR A 143 6.00 6.59 0.95
C TYR A 143 4.58 6.53 0.38
N PRO A 144 3.54 6.71 1.22
CA PRO A 144 2.18 6.96 0.77
C PRO A 144 2.08 8.33 0.09
N LEU A 145 0.93 8.62 -0.55
CA LEU A 145 0.73 9.83 -1.34
C LEU A 145 0.96 11.13 -0.55
N LEU A 146 0.46 11.19 0.70
CA LEU A 146 0.56 12.36 1.57
C LEU A 146 1.59 12.11 2.69
N ALA A 147 2.86 11.95 2.37
CA ALA A 147 3.89 11.65 3.36
C ALA A 147 4.72 12.86 3.77
N THR A 148 5.11 13.69 2.81
CA THR A 148 5.94 14.86 3.03
C THR A 148 5.23 16.14 2.58
N GLN A 149 5.75 17.30 2.98
CA GLN A 149 5.21 18.57 2.50
C GLN A 149 5.30 18.69 0.96
N GLN A 150 6.37 18.18 0.36
CA GLN A 150 6.52 18.19 -1.10
C GLN A 150 5.47 17.30 -1.77
N ASP A 151 5.24 16.09 -1.24
CA ASP A 151 4.20 15.19 -1.77
C ASP A 151 2.82 15.84 -1.67
N MET A 152 2.53 16.50 -0.55
CA MET A 152 1.27 17.22 -0.35
C MET A 152 1.11 18.37 -1.35
N GLN A 153 2.16 19.13 -1.62
CA GLN A 153 2.13 20.19 -2.64
C GLN A 153 1.88 19.63 -4.05
N LEU A 154 2.48 18.49 -4.38
CA LEU A 154 2.24 17.80 -5.65
C LEU A 154 0.79 17.27 -5.74
N ALA A 155 0.27 16.71 -4.66
CA ALA A 155 -1.12 16.25 -4.56
C ALA A 155 -2.10 17.42 -4.73
N VAL A 156 -1.86 18.56 -4.08
CA VAL A 156 -2.64 19.80 -4.26
C VAL A 156 -2.64 20.24 -5.71
N ALA A 157 -1.46 20.33 -6.33
CA ALA A 157 -1.34 20.77 -7.72
C ALA A 157 -2.03 19.82 -8.70
N ALA A 158 -1.97 18.52 -8.44
CA ALA A 158 -2.67 17.51 -9.24
C ALA A 158 -4.19 17.61 -9.06
N THR A 159 -4.66 17.69 -7.82
CA THR A 159 -6.09 17.80 -7.51
C THR A 159 -6.74 19.02 -8.15
N LEU A 160 -6.10 20.18 -8.06
CA LEU A 160 -6.63 21.41 -8.66
C LEU A 160 -6.78 21.31 -10.20
N LYS A 161 -6.00 20.47 -10.87
CA LYS A 161 -6.11 20.21 -12.31
C LYS A 161 -7.29 19.31 -12.68
N THR A 162 -7.80 18.54 -11.74
CA THR A 162 -8.93 17.62 -11.97
C THR A 162 -10.30 18.26 -11.70
N ILE A 163 -10.32 19.47 -11.13
CA ILE A 163 -11.57 20.22 -10.89
C ILE A 163 -12.27 20.45 -12.23
N PRO A 164 -13.60 20.23 -12.32
CA PRO A 164 -14.38 20.44 -13.52
C PRO A 164 -14.23 21.88 -14.05
N ARG A 165 -14.03 22.02 -15.36
CA ARG A 165 -13.75 23.32 -15.99
C ARG A 165 -14.95 24.27 -16.00
N ASP A 166 -16.16 23.74 -15.91
CA ASP A 166 -17.41 24.48 -15.83
C ASP A 166 -17.75 24.98 -14.42
N ARG A 167 -16.98 24.57 -13.41
CA ARG A 167 -17.13 25.03 -12.03
C ARG A 167 -16.89 26.54 -11.93
N GLN A 168 -17.83 27.26 -11.35
CA GLN A 168 -17.67 28.68 -11.03
C GLN A 168 -16.84 28.81 -9.74
N LYS A 169 -16.12 29.94 -9.59
CA LYS A 169 -15.32 30.19 -8.36
C LYS A 169 -16.18 30.29 -7.09
N SER A 170 -17.46 30.63 -7.23
CA SER A 170 -18.44 30.65 -6.15
C SER A 170 -18.91 29.27 -5.73
N ASP A 171 -18.73 28.26 -6.57
CA ASP A 171 -19.14 26.90 -6.29
C ASP A 171 -18.06 26.20 -5.43
N ALA A 172 -18.46 25.30 -4.56
CA ALA A 172 -17.54 24.47 -3.82
C ALA A 172 -17.07 23.26 -4.63
N VAL A 173 -15.91 22.76 -4.28
CA VAL A 173 -15.47 21.39 -4.54
C VAL A 173 -15.29 20.71 -3.20
N VAL A 174 -15.92 19.57 -3.02
CA VAL A 174 -15.78 18.76 -1.82
C VAL A 174 -15.12 17.45 -2.20
N LEU A 175 -13.91 17.27 -1.73
CA LEU A 175 -13.14 16.05 -1.89
C LEU A 175 -13.53 15.07 -0.79
N MET A 176 -13.83 13.83 -1.16
CA MET A 176 -14.15 12.76 -0.22
C MET A 176 -12.97 11.82 -0.05
N GLY A 177 -12.29 11.87 1.09
CA GLY A 177 -11.27 10.91 1.51
C GLY A 177 -11.90 9.74 2.27
N HIS A 178 -11.14 8.65 2.42
CA HIS A 178 -11.59 7.52 3.22
C HIS A 178 -11.69 7.90 4.71
N GLY A 179 -10.67 8.57 5.22
CA GLY A 179 -10.54 8.80 6.66
C GLY A 179 -10.02 7.57 7.41
N THR A 180 -9.77 7.73 8.70
CA THR A 180 -9.30 6.65 9.56
C THR A 180 -9.30 7.07 11.03
N HIS A 181 -9.47 6.13 11.95
CA HIS A 181 -9.25 6.36 13.38
C HIS A 181 -7.75 6.50 13.78
N HIS A 182 -6.84 6.27 12.83
CA HIS A 182 -5.40 6.43 13.06
C HIS A 182 -5.03 7.93 13.08
N PRO A 183 -4.05 8.38 13.92
CA PRO A 183 -3.64 9.80 13.99
C PRO A 183 -3.23 10.43 12.65
N SER A 184 -2.86 9.65 11.65
CA SER A 184 -2.59 10.14 10.30
C SER A 184 -3.81 10.71 9.57
N ASP A 185 -5.00 10.58 10.12
CA ASP A 185 -6.20 11.24 9.62
C ASP A 185 -6.03 12.77 9.51
N ALA A 186 -5.23 13.35 10.39
CA ALA A 186 -4.87 14.77 10.37
C ALA A 186 -4.25 15.25 9.04
N PHE A 187 -3.72 14.34 8.19
CA PHE A 187 -3.22 14.71 6.87
C PHE A 187 -4.32 15.20 5.94
N TYR A 188 -5.56 14.75 6.10
CA TYR A 188 -6.69 15.25 5.30
C TYR A 188 -6.99 16.71 5.64
N ALA A 189 -6.99 17.08 6.92
CA ALA A 189 -7.16 18.47 7.35
C ALA A 189 -5.99 19.35 6.86
N ALA A 190 -4.77 18.85 6.93
CA ALA A 190 -3.59 19.55 6.42
C ALA A 190 -3.66 19.75 4.89
N LEU A 191 -4.14 18.75 4.14
CA LEU A 191 -4.36 18.85 2.71
C LEU A 191 -5.43 19.91 2.40
N MET A 192 -6.56 19.89 3.13
CA MET A 192 -7.61 20.90 2.98
C MET A 192 -7.06 22.31 3.17
N TRP A 193 -6.27 22.53 4.20
CA TRP A 193 -5.61 23.81 4.43
C TRP A 193 -4.78 24.27 3.21
N GLN A 194 -3.95 23.40 2.67
CA GLN A 194 -3.12 23.74 1.50
C GLN A 194 -3.94 23.97 0.22
N LEU A 195 -5.02 23.23 0.03
CA LEU A 195 -5.96 23.45 -1.07
C LEU A 195 -6.62 24.82 -0.93
N GLN A 196 -7.09 25.18 0.25
CA GLN A 196 -7.77 26.45 0.52
C GLN A 196 -6.86 27.67 0.40
N LEU A 197 -5.56 27.54 0.58
CA LEU A 197 -4.59 28.58 0.25
C LEU A 197 -4.56 28.90 -1.25
N LYS A 198 -5.00 28.00 -2.12
CA LYS A 198 -5.06 28.18 -3.58
C LYS A 198 -6.47 28.50 -4.06
N ASP A 199 -7.45 27.84 -3.48
CA ASP A 199 -8.87 28.03 -3.78
C ASP A 199 -9.70 27.84 -2.49
N PRO A 200 -10.22 28.91 -1.90
CA PRO A 200 -10.90 28.89 -0.59
C PRO A 200 -12.22 28.11 -0.60
N ASN A 201 -12.71 27.69 -1.77
CA ASN A 201 -13.91 26.90 -1.93
C ASN A 201 -13.63 25.45 -2.28
N VAL A 202 -12.41 24.95 -2.04
CA VAL A 202 -12.08 23.52 -2.09
C VAL A 202 -12.00 22.99 -0.67
N PHE A 203 -12.80 21.98 -0.38
CA PHE A 203 -12.93 21.35 0.94
C PHE A 203 -12.53 19.88 0.87
N MET A 204 -12.18 19.33 2.00
CA MET A 204 -11.83 17.92 2.18
C MET A 204 -12.61 17.38 3.37
N GLY A 205 -13.44 16.37 3.13
CA GLY A 205 -14.09 15.61 4.16
C GLY A 205 -13.73 14.13 4.07
N THR A 206 -14.07 13.36 5.08
CA THR A 206 -13.75 11.94 5.17
C THR A 206 -14.97 11.11 5.56
N VAL A 207 -14.99 9.83 5.15
CA VAL A 207 -16.06 8.89 5.48
C VAL A 207 -15.91 8.38 6.91
N GLU A 208 -14.70 7.97 7.29
CA GLU A 208 -14.39 7.32 8.58
C GLU A 208 -13.50 8.16 9.51
N GLY A 209 -13.35 9.47 9.24
CA GLY A 209 -12.45 10.34 9.99
C GLY A 209 -13.01 11.74 10.19
N TYR A 210 -12.11 12.73 10.21
CA TYR A 210 -12.45 14.13 10.40
C TYR A 210 -11.69 15.02 9.39
N PRO A 211 -12.34 16.08 8.81
CA PRO A 211 -13.75 16.46 8.97
C PRO A 211 -14.72 15.46 8.33
N ALA A 212 -15.86 15.25 8.97
CA ALA A 212 -16.94 14.43 8.42
C ALA A 212 -17.80 15.22 7.42
N ALA A 213 -18.74 14.53 6.76
CA ALA A 213 -19.65 15.16 5.82
C ALA A 213 -20.44 16.33 6.43
N ASP A 214 -20.98 16.15 7.64
CA ASP A 214 -21.74 17.17 8.35
C ASP A 214 -20.92 18.43 8.66
N ASP A 215 -19.66 18.27 9.07
CA ASP A 215 -18.76 19.40 9.31
C ASP A 215 -18.59 20.24 8.03
N ILE A 216 -18.39 19.57 6.91
CA ILE A 216 -18.26 20.25 5.60
C ILE A 216 -19.57 20.91 5.21
N ARG A 217 -20.71 20.23 5.37
CA ARG A 217 -22.03 20.77 5.11
C ARG A 217 -22.28 22.07 5.89
N GLU A 218 -21.98 22.10 7.19
CA GLU A 218 -22.12 23.30 8.01
C GLU A 218 -21.28 24.46 7.46
N ILE A 219 -20.03 24.22 7.08
CA ILE A 219 -19.17 25.23 6.47
C ILE A 219 -19.77 25.77 5.17
N LEU A 220 -20.29 24.89 4.32
CA LEU A 220 -20.92 25.29 3.04
C LEU A 220 -22.16 26.15 3.27
N LEU A 221 -23.00 25.82 4.25
CA LEU A 221 -24.17 26.62 4.63
C LEU A 221 -23.80 28.00 5.18
N GLN A 222 -22.80 28.06 6.08
CA GLN A 222 -22.29 29.34 6.60
C GLN A 222 -21.74 30.22 5.49
N LYS A 223 -21.05 29.65 4.51
CA LYS A 223 -20.53 30.34 3.33
C LYS A 223 -21.59 30.65 2.28
N LYS A 224 -22.85 30.20 2.46
CA LYS A 224 -23.96 30.35 1.53
C LYS A 224 -23.66 29.78 0.14
N ILE A 225 -22.90 28.69 0.08
CA ILE A 225 -22.59 27.99 -1.16
C ILE A 225 -23.90 27.42 -1.74
N LYS A 226 -24.11 27.62 -3.03
CA LYS A 226 -25.31 27.17 -3.76
C LYS A 226 -25.12 25.85 -4.49
N LYS A 227 -23.88 25.55 -4.88
CA LYS A 227 -23.53 24.39 -5.68
C LYS A 227 -22.20 23.82 -5.20
N ALA A 228 -22.12 22.52 -5.01
CA ALA A 228 -20.91 21.80 -4.69
C ALA A 228 -20.67 20.65 -5.68
N TYR A 229 -19.43 20.48 -6.09
CA TYR A 229 -18.98 19.32 -6.86
C TYR A 229 -18.36 18.32 -5.90
N LEU A 230 -18.91 17.11 -5.84
CA LEU A 230 -18.36 16.03 -5.03
C LEU A 230 -17.35 15.27 -5.87
N MET A 231 -16.15 15.03 -5.33
CA MET A 231 -15.08 14.32 -6.02
C MET A 231 -14.39 13.34 -5.07
N PRO A 232 -14.16 12.07 -5.45
CA PRO A 232 -13.41 11.15 -4.61
C PRO A 232 -11.93 11.54 -4.56
N PHE A 233 -11.36 11.55 -3.37
CA PHE A 233 -9.92 11.67 -3.13
C PHE A 233 -9.40 10.38 -2.51
N MET A 234 -9.34 9.33 -3.33
CA MET A 234 -8.93 7.98 -2.97
C MET A 234 -8.08 7.41 -4.09
N SER A 235 -7.17 6.49 -3.76
CA SER A 235 -6.38 5.77 -4.78
C SER A 235 -7.28 5.03 -5.77
N VAL A 236 -8.48 4.64 -5.30
CA VAL A 236 -9.49 3.94 -6.07
C VAL A 236 -10.88 4.41 -5.63
N ALA A 237 -11.69 4.90 -6.55
CA ALA A 237 -13.09 5.19 -6.34
C ALA A 237 -13.88 3.87 -6.27
N GLY A 238 -13.98 3.30 -5.08
CA GLY A 238 -14.64 2.02 -4.81
C GLY A 238 -16.07 2.20 -4.29
N ASP A 239 -16.40 1.38 -3.30
CA ASP A 239 -17.72 1.33 -2.68
C ASP A 239 -18.14 2.68 -2.08
N HIS A 240 -17.24 3.34 -1.36
CA HIS A 240 -17.50 4.65 -0.76
C HIS A 240 -17.88 5.72 -1.79
N ALA A 241 -17.21 5.77 -2.93
CA ALA A 241 -17.56 6.74 -3.98
C ALA A 241 -18.93 6.46 -4.60
N LYS A 242 -19.32 5.20 -4.68
CA LYS A 242 -20.60 4.78 -5.27
C LYS A 242 -21.76 4.93 -4.30
N ASN A 243 -21.59 4.52 -3.06
CA ASN A 243 -22.64 4.47 -2.05
C ASN A 243 -22.63 5.71 -1.16
N ASP A 244 -21.55 5.93 -0.40
CA ASP A 244 -21.50 7.04 0.57
C ASP A 244 -21.45 8.42 -0.10
N MET A 245 -20.81 8.57 -1.26
CA MET A 245 -20.76 9.86 -1.94
C MET A 245 -21.96 10.09 -2.85
N ALA A 246 -22.26 9.13 -3.73
CA ALA A 246 -23.21 9.31 -4.84
C ALA A 246 -24.44 8.38 -4.75
N GLY A 247 -24.62 7.66 -3.64
CA GLY A 247 -25.75 6.78 -3.38
C GLY A 247 -27.07 7.55 -3.25
N ASP A 248 -28.18 6.80 -3.26
CA ASP A 248 -29.53 7.36 -3.13
C ASP A 248 -30.05 7.33 -1.67
N GLU A 249 -29.25 6.85 -0.74
CA GLU A 249 -29.56 6.82 0.70
C GLU A 249 -29.53 8.25 1.28
N ASP A 250 -30.33 8.48 2.32
CA ASP A 250 -30.48 9.79 2.93
C ASP A 250 -29.20 10.33 3.56
N ASP A 251 -28.26 9.44 3.94
CA ASP A 251 -26.96 9.75 4.53
C ASP A 251 -25.82 9.86 3.51
N SER A 252 -26.11 9.69 2.23
CA SER A 252 -25.12 9.92 1.18
C SER A 252 -24.74 11.41 1.10
N TRP A 253 -23.49 11.69 0.78
CA TRP A 253 -23.01 13.08 0.65
C TRP A 253 -23.77 13.91 -0.39
N LYS A 254 -24.34 13.25 -1.37
CA LYS A 254 -25.21 13.87 -2.37
C LYS A 254 -26.56 14.31 -1.78
N SER A 255 -27.05 13.58 -0.79
CA SER A 255 -28.38 13.80 -0.18
C SER A 255 -28.35 14.77 1.01
N ILE A 256 -27.22 14.88 1.70
CA ILE A 256 -26.98 15.81 2.81
C ILE A 256 -26.78 17.23 2.31
#